data_4e94d32671a12dcce6387d49ffd99aa7
#
_entry.id   4e94d32671a12dcce6387d49ffd99aa7
#
_cell.length_a   1.000
_cell.length_b   1.000
_cell.length_c   1.000
_cell.angle_alpha   90.00
_cell.angle_beta   90.00
_cell.angle_gamma   90.00
#
_symmetry.space_group_name_H-M   'P 1'
#
loop_
_entity.id
_entity.type
_entity.pdbx_description
1 polymer ?
#
loop_
_entity_poly.entity_id
_entity_poly.type
_entity_poly.pdbx_seq_one_letter_code
_entity_poly.pdbx_strand_id
1 'polypeptide(L)'
;PEMQKAGKMAEALALRPGLQLMITGVYDSAADGLALRTAQFDETLELQITELASSSDPEVQYPELRRMTLEKLFSEHQPEGMAAQKLDELRLQFTSTVEVEGQTESGTSLDNLAYANELRAQLIALQPVTEQDLTTLASARSMALKTALVAIDESLQERVSIADNLAVTSEPGAPVKMAVKLGSKTE
;
A
#
# COMPACT_ATOMS: atom_id res chain seq x y z
N PRO A 1 -2.06 -10.85 -16.27
CA PRO A 1 -3.32 -11.55 -15.98
C PRO A 1 -4.54 -10.63 -16.14
N GLU A 2 -4.54 -9.39 -15.57
CA GLU A 2 -5.70 -8.49 -15.60
C GLU A 2 -5.99 -7.96 -17.02
N MET A 3 -4.99 -7.60 -17.80
CA MET A 3 -5.15 -7.21 -19.21
C MET A 3 -5.75 -8.32 -20.07
N GLN A 4 -5.42 -9.58 -19.79
CA GLN A 4 -6.05 -10.72 -20.49
C GLN A 4 -7.54 -10.86 -20.15
N LYS A 5 -7.94 -10.58 -18.91
CA LYS A 5 -9.35 -10.56 -18.51
C LYS A 5 -10.10 -9.44 -19.22
N ALA A 6 -9.51 -8.25 -19.27
CA ALA A 6 -10.08 -7.12 -20.02
C ALA A 6 -10.24 -7.46 -21.52
N GLY A 7 -9.24 -8.10 -22.14
CA GLY A 7 -9.32 -8.59 -23.52
C GLY A 7 -10.51 -9.53 -23.78
N LYS A 8 -10.65 -10.57 -22.94
CA LYS A 8 -11.78 -11.49 -23.03
C LYS A 8 -13.14 -10.82 -22.82
N MET A 9 -13.20 -9.82 -21.93
CA MET A 9 -14.43 -9.04 -21.72
C MET A 9 -14.77 -8.18 -22.94
N ALA A 10 -13.78 -7.53 -23.56
CA ALA A 10 -13.95 -6.73 -24.78
C ALA A 10 -14.43 -7.62 -25.94
N GLU A 11 -13.78 -8.77 -26.16
CA GLU A 11 -14.21 -9.75 -27.19
C GLU A 11 -15.64 -10.23 -26.97
N ALA A 12 -16.01 -10.56 -25.72
CA ALA A 12 -17.38 -11.02 -25.41
C ALA A 12 -18.43 -9.92 -25.66
N LEU A 13 -18.09 -8.65 -25.41
CA LEU A 13 -18.95 -7.51 -25.68
C LEU A 13 -19.02 -7.20 -27.19
N ALA A 14 -17.92 -7.35 -27.94
CA ALA A 14 -17.90 -7.17 -29.39
C ALA A 14 -18.84 -8.16 -30.11
N LEU A 15 -18.89 -9.41 -29.65
CA LEU A 15 -19.79 -10.43 -30.17
C LEU A 15 -21.28 -10.18 -29.86
N ARG A 16 -21.60 -9.23 -28.95
CA ARG A 16 -22.96 -8.98 -28.48
C ARG A 16 -23.24 -7.47 -28.43
N PRO A 17 -23.50 -6.83 -29.59
CA PRO A 17 -23.63 -5.36 -29.69
C PRO A 17 -24.78 -4.76 -28.87
N GLY A 18 -25.79 -5.54 -28.51
CA GLY A 18 -26.90 -5.10 -27.63
C GLY A 18 -26.59 -5.14 -26.12
N LEU A 19 -25.40 -5.59 -25.70
CA LEU A 19 -25.04 -5.60 -24.28
C LEU A 19 -24.30 -4.33 -23.88
N GLN A 20 -24.60 -3.88 -22.68
CA GLN A 20 -23.88 -2.83 -21.95
C GLN A 20 -23.17 -3.43 -20.74
N LEU A 21 -22.03 -2.86 -20.36
CA LEU A 21 -21.29 -3.21 -19.16
C LEU A 21 -21.33 -2.07 -18.17
N MET A 22 -21.74 -2.36 -16.96
CA MET A 22 -21.66 -1.44 -15.83
C MET A 22 -20.52 -1.91 -14.89
N ILE A 23 -19.57 -1.05 -14.66
CA ILE A 23 -18.40 -1.28 -13.77
C ILE A 23 -18.67 -0.56 -12.46
N THR A 24 -18.59 -1.28 -11.34
CA THR A 24 -18.65 -0.70 -10.00
C THR A 24 -17.26 -0.70 -9.41
N GLY A 25 -16.76 0.48 -9.03
CA GLY A 25 -15.55 0.60 -8.24
C GLY A 25 -15.78 0.02 -6.84
N VAL A 26 -14.87 -0.80 -6.36
CA VAL A 26 -15.01 -1.48 -5.07
C VAL A 26 -13.81 -1.17 -4.20
N TYR A 27 -14.05 -0.94 -2.91
CA TYR A 27 -13.00 -0.79 -1.91
C TYR A 27 -13.31 -1.57 -0.63
N ASP A 28 -12.26 -1.99 0.05
CA ASP A 28 -12.29 -2.59 1.39
C ASP A 28 -11.56 -1.68 2.36
N SER A 29 -12.26 -1.19 3.39
CA SER A 29 -11.68 -0.22 4.33
C SER A 29 -10.46 -0.77 5.09
N ALA A 30 -10.42 -2.08 5.36
CA ALA A 30 -9.29 -2.69 6.06
C ALA A 30 -8.12 -2.97 5.08
N ALA A 31 -8.37 -3.72 4.00
CA ALA A 31 -7.33 -4.14 3.07
C ALA A 31 -6.78 -2.97 2.25
N ASP A 32 -7.65 -2.17 1.63
CA ASP A 32 -7.24 -1.01 0.83
C ASP A 32 -6.72 0.13 1.71
N GLY A 33 -7.29 0.30 2.91
CA GLY A 33 -6.81 1.28 3.88
C GLY A 33 -5.39 1.00 4.33
N LEU A 34 -5.06 -0.27 4.61
CA LEU A 34 -3.68 -0.67 4.93
C LEU A 34 -2.74 -0.45 3.74
N ALA A 35 -3.18 -0.82 2.53
CA ALA A 35 -2.37 -0.64 1.32
C ALA A 35 -2.09 0.84 1.03
N LEU A 36 -3.08 1.72 1.18
CA LEU A 36 -2.91 3.17 1.01
C LEU A 36 -1.95 3.76 2.05
N ARG A 37 -2.14 3.44 3.34
CA ARG A 37 -1.22 3.88 4.41
C ARG A 37 0.21 3.46 4.11
N THR A 38 0.38 2.21 3.70
CA THR A 38 1.70 1.65 3.37
C THR A 38 2.33 2.40 2.21
N ALA A 39 1.59 2.63 1.12
CA ALA A 39 2.11 3.33 -0.05
C ALA A 39 2.48 4.78 0.25
N GLN A 40 1.62 5.52 0.96
CA GLN A 40 1.87 6.91 1.36
C GLN A 40 3.08 7.02 2.29
N PHE A 41 3.20 6.09 3.25
CA PHE A 41 4.33 6.08 4.16
C PHE A 41 5.64 5.74 3.44
N ASP A 42 5.64 4.73 2.57
CA ASP A 42 6.84 4.33 1.83
C ASP A 42 7.35 5.44 0.91
N GLU A 43 6.45 6.17 0.24
CA GLU A 43 6.83 7.34 -0.56
C GLU A 43 7.49 8.42 0.30
N THR A 44 6.91 8.74 1.46
CA THR A 44 7.47 9.71 2.40
C THR A 44 8.83 9.24 2.94
N LEU A 45 8.94 7.96 3.30
CA LEU A 45 10.17 7.37 3.82
C LEU A 45 11.32 7.46 2.80
N GLU A 46 11.08 7.09 1.55
CA GLU A 46 12.09 7.14 0.49
C GLU A 46 12.56 8.56 0.19
N LEU A 47 11.65 9.55 0.21
CA LEU A 47 12.01 10.96 0.06
C LEU A 47 12.92 11.41 1.21
N GLN A 48 12.62 11.06 2.44
CA GLN A 48 13.42 11.45 3.60
C GLN A 48 14.77 10.70 3.66
N ILE A 49 14.82 9.44 3.25
CA ILE A 49 16.09 8.71 3.12
C ILE A 49 16.99 9.39 2.09
N THR A 50 16.43 9.81 0.95
CA THR A 50 17.18 10.50 -0.11
C THR A 50 17.72 11.84 0.39
N GLU A 51 16.93 12.60 1.14
CA GLU A 51 17.35 13.85 1.75
C GLU A 51 18.47 13.63 2.77
N LEU A 52 18.32 12.65 3.66
CA LEU A 52 19.33 12.29 4.66
C LEU A 52 20.64 11.83 3.99
N ALA A 53 20.55 10.98 2.97
CA ALA A 53 21.71 10.51 2.21
C ALA A 53 22.52 11.66 1.59
N SER A 54 21.83 12.71 1.12
CA SER A 54 22.47 13.88 0.52
C SER A 54 23.32 14.69 1.52
N SER A 55 23.05 14.57 2.81
CA SER A 55 23.72 15.29 3.90
C SER A 55 24.59 14.40 4.79
N SER A 56 24.58 13.08 4.54
CA SER A 56 25.32 12.08 5.32
C SER A 56 26.67 11.75 4.70
N ASP A 57 27.53 11.07 5.48
CA ASP A 57 28.77 10.51 4.99
C ASP A 57 28.47 9.49 3.88
N PRO A 58 29.15 9.54 2.71
CA PRO A 58 28.96 8.60 1.61
C PRO A 58 29.18 7.12 1.98
N GLU A 59 29.86 6.84 3.09
CA GLU A 59 30.07 5.47 3.57
C GLU A 59 28.87 4.89 4.31
N VAL A 60 27.87 5.72 4.70
CA VAL A 60 26.68 5.24 5.40
C VAL A 60 25.80 4.43 4.44
N GLN A 61 25.59 3.16 4.79
CA GLN A 61 24.82 2.23 3.96
C GLN A 61 23.30 2.48 4.04
N TYR A 62 22.60 2.16 2.97
CA TYR A 62 21.13 2.33 2.89
C TYR A 62 20.34 1.74 4.09
N PRO A 63 20.65 0.54 4.61
CA PRO A 63 19.93 0.01 5.79
C PRO A 63 20.09 0.88 7.02
N GLU A 64 21.25 1.52 7.20
CA GLU A 64 21.52 2.45 8.30
C GLU A 64 20.73 3.75 8.12
N LEU A 65 20.78 4.34 6.92
CA LEU A 65 19.98 5.54 6.59
C LEU A 65 18.50 5.29 6.82
N ARG A 66 17.99 4.14 6.39
CA ARG A 66 16.61 3.75 6.59
C ARG A 66 16.26 3.66 8.07
N ARG A 67 17.09 3.03 8.90
CA ARG A 67 16.90 2.93 10.34
C ARG A 67 16.88 4.32 10.98
N MET A 68 17.87 5.16 10.68
CA MET A 68 17.95 6.53 11.22
C MET A 68 16.72 7.36 10.86
N THR A 69 16.24 7.25 9.62
CA THR A 69 15.04 7.96 9.16
C THR A 69 13.80 7.46 9.90
N LEU A 70 13.65 6.15 10.09
CA LEU A 70 12.53 5.58 10.85
C LEU A 70 12.53 6.02 12.31
N GLU A 71 13.70 6.05 12.97
CA GLU A 71 13.84 6.53 14.34
C GLU A 71 13.50 8.01 14.47
N LYS A 72 13.92 8.83 13.51
CA LYS A 72 13.58 10.26 13.44
C LYS A 72 12.06 10.43 13.31
N LEU A 73 11.44 9.79 12.30
CA LEU A 73 10.00 9.86 12.08
C LEU A 73 9.20 9.35 13.30
N PHE A 74 9.66 8.28 13.92
CA PHE A 74 9.02 7.75 15.13
C PHE A 74 9.09 8.78 16.27
N SER A 75 10.24 9.43 16.43
CA SER A 75 10.44 10.45 17.46
C SER A 75 9.53 11.66 17.28
N GLU A 76 9.31 12.08 16.04
CA GLU A 76 8.43 13.21 15.70
C GLU A 76 6.95 12.94 16.05
N HIS A 77 6.55 11.67 16.13
CA HIS A 77 5.19 11.25 16.49
C HIS A 77 5.03 10.96 17.99
N GLN A 78 6.08 11.08 18.80
CA GLN A 78 6.00 10.86 20.23
C GLN A 78 5.75 12.18 20.99
N PRO A 79 5.11 12.11 22.17
CA PRO A 79 5.04 13.25 23.08
C PRO A 79 6.44 13.77 23.43
N GLU A 80 6.53 15.06 23.67
CA GLU A 80 7.79 15.73 24.03
C GLU A 80 8.49 15.02 25.21
N GLY A 81 9.76 14.72 25.03
CA GLY A 81 10.61 14.05 26.04
C GLY A 81 10.44 12.53 26.14
N MET A 82 9.50 11.89 25.44
CA MET A 82 9.26 10.44 25.55
C MET A 82 9.90 9.62 24.42
N ALA A 83 10.34 10.25 23.35
CA ALA A 83 10.83 9.57 22.17
C ALA A 83 12.03 8.64 22.46
N ALA A 84 13.04 9.14 23.19
CA ALA A 84 14.24 8.36 23.52
C ALA A 84 13.90 7.10 24.33
N GLN A 85 13.08 7.25 25.39
CA GLN A 85 12.68 6.13 26.23
C GLN A 85 11.94 5.06 25.41
N LYS A 86 10.99 5.46 24.55
CA LYS A 86 10.23 4.52 23.73
C LYS A 86 11.09 3.81 22.68
N LEU A 87 12.05 4.51 22.09
CA LEU A 87 13.01 3.88 21.19
C LEU A 87 13.89 2.85 21.91
N ASP A 88 14.34 3.17 23.11
CA ASP A 88 15.15 2.24 23.91
C ASP A 88 14.33 1.01 24.36
N GLU A 89 13.09 1.21 24.79
CA GLU A 89 12.16 0.11 25.11
C GLU A 89 11.95 -0.79 23.88
N LEU A 90 11.78 -0.21 22.71
CA LEU A 90 11.59 -0.95 21.48
C LEU A 90 12.87 -1.70 21.05
N ARG A 91 14.05 -1.06 21.14
CA ARG A 91 15.34 -1.73 20.87
C ARG A 91 15.56 -2.93 21.77
N LEU A 92 15.24 -2.83 23.06
CA LEU A 92 15.39 -3.92 24.01
C LEU A 92 14.56 -5.16 23.58
N GLN A 93 13.39 -5.00 22.97
CA GLN A 93 12.56 -6.12 22.52
C GLN A 93 13.22 -6.93 21.39
N PHE A 94 14.09 -6.29 20.61
CA PHE A 94 14.79 -6.91 19.48
C PHE A 94 16.26 -7.16 19.76
N THR A 95 16.70 -7.00 21.02
CA THR A 95 18.08 -7.28 21.44
C THR A 95 18.14 -8.69 22.07
N SER A 96 19.05 -9.49 21.55
CA SER A 96 19.33 -10.84 22.08
C SER A 96 20.74 -10.91 22.67
N THR A 97 20.92 -11.79 23.67
CA THR A 97 22.26 -12.12 24.19
C THR A 97 22.93 -13.13 23.26
N VAL A 98 24.13 -12.81 22.79
CA VAL A 98 24.92 -13.68 21.91
C VAL A 98 26.17 -14.14 22.68
N GLU A 99 26.38 -15.45 22.74
CA GLU A 99 27.65 -15.98 23.23
C GLU A 99 28.74 -15.79 22.17
N VAL A 100 29.80 -15.08 22.51
CA VAL A 100 30.93 -14.89 21.62
C VAL A 100 31.93 -16.01 21.90
N GLU A 101 32.17 -16.88 20.89
CA GLU A 101 33.09 -17.99 20.97
C GLU A 101 34.49 -17.50 21.38
N GLY A 102 35.00 -18.00 22.54
CA GLY A 102 36.33 -17.66 23.07
C GLY A 102 36.38 -16.44 23.99
N GLN A 103 35.25 -15.83 24.34
CA GLN A 103 35.19 -14.76 25.34
C GLN A 103 34.30 -15.18 26.53
N THR A 104 34.70 -14.76 27.75
CA THR A 104 33.93 -15.04 28.99
C THR A 104 32.73 -14.10 29.16
N GLU A 105 32.58 -13.13 28.29
CA GLU A 105 31.50 -12.13 28.33
C GLU A 105 30.51 -12.36 27.19
N SER A 106 29.24 -12.42 27.52
CA SER A 106 28.16 -12.44 26.53
C SER A 106 27.96 -11.03 25.95
N GLY A 107 27.96 -10.94 24.62
CA GLY A 107 27.62 -9.71 23.91
C GLY A 107 26.10 -9.59 23.73
N THR A 108 25.62 -8.38 23.44
CA THR A 108 24.24 -8.14 23.00
C THR A 108 24.23 -7.79 21.51
N SER A 109 23.28 -8.35 20.79
CA SER A 109 23.08 -8.06 19.35
C SER A 109 21.66 -7.59 19.09
N LEU A 110 21.51 -6.46 18.40
CA LEU A 110 20.22 -5.95 17.95
C LEU A 110 19.89 -6.55 16.59
N ASP A 111 18.71 -7.17 16.46
CA ASP A 111 18.12 -7.48 15.16
C ASP A 111 17.61 -6.18 14.50
N ASN A 112 18.51 -5.52 13.77
CA ASN A 112 18.22 -4.25 13.10
C ASN A 112 17.07 -4.35 12.10
N LEU A 113 16.89 -5.50 11.44
CA LEU A 113 15.83 -5.68 10.45
C LEU A 113 14.46 -5.79 11.13
N ALA A 114 14.35 -6.63 12.16
CA ALA A 114 13.10 -6.78 12.91
C ALA A 114 12.72 -5.47 13.61
N TYR A 115 13.67 -4.79 14.23
CA TYR A 115 13.48 -3.48 14.85
C TYR A 115 13.00 -2.42 13.85
N ALA A 116 13.64 -2.28 12.70
CA ALA A 116 13.25 -1.32 11.67
C ALA A 116 11.86 -1.64 11.08
N ASN A 117 11.51 -2.93 10.94
CA ASN A 117 10.20 -3.35 10.47
C ASN A 117 9.10 -3.01 11.49
N GLU A 118 9.37 -3.15 12.78
CA GLU A 118 8.42 -2.77 13.83
C GLU A 118 8.19 -1.25 13.86
N LEU A 119 9.25 -0.44 13.81
CA LEU A 119 9.13 1.02 13.68
C LEU A 119 8.27 1.39 12.47
N ARG A 120 8.54 0.78 11.32
CA ARG A 120 7.77 1.01 10.10
C ARG A 120 6.29 0.63 10.28
N ALA A 121 6.00 -0.51 10.91
CA ALA A 121 4.63 -0.96 11.12
C ALA A 121 3.84 0.02 12.00
N GLN A 122 4.45 0.51 13.09
CA GLN A 122 3.84 1.50 13.97
C GLN A 122 3.60 2.83 13.25
N LEU A 123 4.55 3.31 12.45
CA LEU A 123 4.42 4.54 11.67
C LEU A 123 3.34 4.44 10.57
N ILE A 124 3.23 3.30 9.89
CA ILE A 124 2.14 3.03 8.94
C ILE A 124 0.78 3.09 9.64
N ALA A 125 0.66 2.54 10.85
CA ALA A 125 -0.58 2.56 11.59
C ALA A 125 -1.05 3.99 11.96
N LEU A 126 -0.13 4.95 12.05
CA LEU A 126 -0.42 6.35 12.32
C LEU A 126 -0.83 7.15 11.07
N GLN A 127 -0.63 6.61 9.85
CA GLN A 127 -0.99 7.33 8.63
C GLN A 127 -2.52 7.47 8.52
N PRO A 128 -3.03 8.70 8.31
CA PRO A 128 -4.45 8.91 8.10
C PRO A 128 -4.87 8.39 6.72
N VAL A 129 -5.99 7.68 6.69
CA VAL A 129 -6.68 7.34 5.43
C VAL A 129 -8.15 7.65 5.63
N THR A 130 -8.69 8.45 4.74
CA THR A 130 -10.08 8.89 4.76
C THR A 130 -10.95 8.02 3.87
N GLU A 131 -12.27 8.09 4.06
CA GLU A 131 -13.22 7.44 3.14
C GLU A 131 -13.11 8.02 1.72
N GLN A 132 -12.74 9.30 1.58
CA GLN A 132 -12.49 9.92 0.30
C GLN A 132 -11.30 9.29 -0.44
N ASP A 133 -10.24 8.91 0.26
CA ASP A 133 -9.09 8.23 -0.34
C ASP A 133 -9.49 6.84 -0.86
N LEU A 134 -10.30 6.11 -0.11
CA LEU A 134 -10.82 4.81 -0.50
C LEU A 134 -11.76 4.89 -1.71
N THR A 135 -12.66 5.85 -1.73
CA THR A 135 -13.57 6.07 -2.86
C THR A 135 -12.81 6.55 -4.11
N THR A 136 -11.77 7.34 -3.93
CA THR A 136 -10.88 7.77 -5.03
C THR A 136 -10.15 6.56 -5.62
N LEU A 137 -9.63 5.66 -4.78
CA LEU A 137 -9.01 4.41 -5.23
C LEU A 137 -9.99 3.53 -6.01
N ALA A 138 -11.22 3.36 -5.51
CA ALA A 138 -12.26 2.59 -6.18
C ALA A 138 -12.62 3.19 -7.55
N SER A 139 -12.75 4.51 -7.62
CA SER A 139 -13.01 5.25 -8.87
C SER A 139 -11.85 5.10 -9.86
N ALA A 140 -10.61 5.20 -9.40
CA ALA A 140 -9.43 4.99 -10.25
C ALA A 140 -9.39 3.58 -10.84
N ARG A 141 -9.74 2.55 -10.05
CA ARG A 141 -9.81 1.16 -10.52
C ARG A 141 -10.89 0.96 -11.60
N SER A 142 -12.09 1.50 -11.40
CA SER A 142 -13.18 1.39 -12.38
C SER A 142 -12.86 2.16 -13.66
N MET A 143 -12.25 3.34 -13.56
CA MET A 143 -11.80 4.12 -14.70
C MET A 143 -10.69 3.41 -15.48
N ALA A 144 -9.72 2.81 -14.78
CA ALA A 144 -8.64 2.06 -15.41
C ALA A 144 -9.18 0.87 -16.23
N LEU A 145 -10.16 0.13 -15.68
CA LEU A 145 -10.80 -0.96 -16.43
C LEU A 145 -11.56 -0.45 -17.65
N LYS A 146 -12.36 0.63 -17.51
CA LYS A 146 -13.04 1.25 -18.64
C LYS A 146 -12.06 1.67 -19.73
N THR A 147 -10.99 2.36 -19.34
CA THR A 147 -9.95 2.80 -20.28
C THR A 147 -9.30 1.61 -20.99
N ALA A 148 -9.00 0.54 -20.27
CA ALA A 148 -8.42 -0.67 -20.87
C ALA A 148 -9.37 -1.34 -21.87
N LEU A 149 -10.67 -1.39 -21.60
CA LEU A 149 -11.68 -1.94 -22.50
C LEU A 149 -11.82 -1.09 -23.77
N VAL A 150 -11.91 0.23 -23.62
CA VAL A 150 -12.03 1.17 -24.73
C VAL A 150 -10.77 1.19 -25.60
N ALA A 151 -9.59 1.02 -25.01
CA ALA A 151 -8.34 0.92 -25.75
C ALA A 151 -8.26 -0.35 -26.65
N ILE A 152 -8.99 -1.42 -26.28
CA ILE A 152 -9.09 -2.65 -27.08
C ILE A 152 -10.13 -2.49 -28.19
N ASP A 153 -11.27 -1.88 -27.88
CA ASP A 153 -12.38 -1.64 -28.84
C ASP A 153 -13.04 -0.31 -28.51
N GLU A 154 -12.81 0.69 -29.35
CA GLU A 154 -13.33 2.06 -29.20
C GLU A 154 -14.86 2.10 -29.18
N SER A 155 -15.54 1.17 -29.85
CA SER A 155 -17.00 1.07 -29.86
C SER A 155 -17.60 0.81 -28.46
N LEU A 156 -16.78 0.39 -27.48
CA LEU A 156 -17.18 0.17 -26.11
C LEU A 156 -17.32 1.48 -25.29
N GLN A 157 -16.86 2.61 -25.82
CA GLN A 157 -16.91 3.91 -25.12
C GLN A 157 -18.31 4.25 -24.59
N GLU A 158 -19.34 4.05 -25.41
CA GLU A 158 -20.74 4.33 -25.08
C GLU A 158 -21.45 3.15 -24.38
N ARG A 159 -20.82 1.97 -24.39
CA ARG A 159 -21.43 0.74 -23.88
C ARG A 159 -20.89 0.35 -22.50
N VAL A 160 -19.84 1.03 -22.03
CA VAL A 160 -19.25 0.81 -20.71
C VAL A 160 -19.52 2.03 -19.85
N SER A 161 -20.32 1.84 -18.81
CA SER A 161 -20.64 2.86 -17.79
C SER A 161 -19.96 2.54 -16.47
N ILE A 162 -19.77 3.56 -15.64
CA ILE A 162 -19.26 3.43 -14.27
C ILE A 162 -20.42 3.73 -13.34
N ALA A 163 -20.67 2.84 -12.39
CA ALA A 163 -21.63 3.02 -11.31
C ALA A 163 -20.97 3.59 -10.06
N ASP A 164 -21.80 3.94 -9.08
CA ASP A 164 -21.33 4.39 -7.77
C ASP A 164 -20.45 3.34 -7.09
N ASN A 165 -19.45 3.82 -6.35
CA ASN A 165 -18.52 2.97 -5.64
C ASN A 165 -19.21 2.18 -4.51
N LEU A 166 -18.71 0.99 -4.23
CA LEU A 166 -19.26 0.07 -3.24
C LEU A 166 -18.18 -0.31 -2.21
N ALA A 167 -18.49 -0.10 -0.93
CA ALA A 167 -17.71 -0.65 0.16
C ALA A 167 -18.02 -2.15 0.32
N VAL A 168 -16.98 -2.95 0.51
CA VAL A 168 -17.08 -4.39 0.77
C VAL A 168 -16.20 -4.78 1.94
N THR A 169 -16.44 -5.97 2.47
CA THR A 169 -15.53 -6.64 3.40
C THR A 169 -15.01 -7.88 2.72
N SER A 170 -13.69 -7.94 2.56
CA SER A 170 -12.99 -9.08 1.96
C SER A 170 -12.45 -10.00 3.04
N GLU A 171 -12.22 -11.26 2.70
CA GLU A 171 -11.47 -12.15 3.58
C GLU A 171 -10.02 -11.66 3.74
N PRO A 172 -9.40 -11.82 4.92
CA PRO A 172 -8.02 -11.40 5.13
C PRO A 172 -7.06 -11.99 4.08
N GLY A 173 -6.31 -11.12 3.40
CA GLY A 173 -5.36 -11.52 2.36
C GLY A 173 -5.98 -11.82 0.99
N ALA A 174 -7.30 -11.77 0.85
CA ALA A 174 -7.96 -11.90 -0.45
C ALA A 174 -7.91 -10.57 -1.23
N PRO A 175 -7.72 -10.61 -2.56
CA PRO A 175 -7.76 -9.41 -3.38
C PRO A 175 -9.17 -8.81 -3.43
N VAL A 176 -9.27 -7.50 -3.33
CA VAL A 176 -10.53 -6.76 -3.53
C VAL A 176 -10.93 -6.87 -5.00
N LYS A 177 -12.09 -7.49 -5.27
CA LYS A 177 -12.58 -7.77 -6.62
C LYS A 177 -13.55 -6.68 -7.05
N MET A 178 -13.33 -6.12 -8.24
CA MET A 178 -14.30 -5.20 -8.85
C MET A 178 -15.58 -5.94 -9.23
N ALA A 179 -16.71 -5.27 -9.12
CA ALA A 179 -18.00 -5.79 -9.54
C ALA A 179 -18.32 -5.29 -10.97
N VAL A 180 -18.78 -6.20 -11.80
CA VAL A 180 -19.24 -5.88 -13.16
C VAL A 180 -20.62 -6.49 -13.39
N LYS A 181 -21.51 -5.73 -14.02
CA LYS A 181 -22.86 -6.18 -14.39
C LYS A 181 -23.06 -6.00 -15.88
N LEU A 182 -23.67 -7.01 -16.50
CA LEU A 182 -24.13 -6.92 -17.87
C LEU A 182 -25.60 -6.49 -17.90
N GLY A 183 -25.93 -5.53 -18.73
CA GLY A 183 -27.28 -5.07 -19.03
C GLY A 183 -27.58 -5.12 -20.52
N SER A 184 -28.83 -5.08 -20.88
CA SER A 184 -29.27 -4.85 -22.26
C SER A 184 -29.38 -3.36 -22.54
N LYS A 185 -29.01 -2.91 -23.73
CA LYS A 185 -29.33 -1.55 -24.20
C LYS A 185 -30.86 -1.45 -24.26
N THR A 186 -31.44 -0.62 -23.37
CA THR A 186 -32.86 -0.25 -23.50
C THR A 186 -32.95 0.70 -24.68
N GLU A 187 -33.77 0.33 -25.68
CA GLU A 187 -34.10 1.21 -26.79
C GLU A 187 -34.84 2.47 -26.35
#